data_3233e00352b79b2441d41ce82bc91740
#
_entry.id   3233e00352b79b2441d41ce82bc91740
#
_cell.length_a   1.000
_cell.length_b   1.000
_cell.length_c   1.000
_cell.angle_alpha   90.00
_cell.angle_beta   90.00
_cell.angle_gamma   90.00
#
_symmetry.space_group_name_H-M   'P 1'
#
loop_
_entity.id
_entity.type
_entity.pdbx_description
1 polymer ?
#
loop_
_entity_poly.entity_id
_entity_poly.type
_entity_poly.pdbx_seq_one_letter_code
_entity_poly.pdbx_strand_id
1 'polypeptide(L)'
;ATRYMEYVKSRTGKAEVEKRKMKNAFSHREMQDDDVILPPTYKENTGWQSIINIGIGLVLGAVMVVFLIMPARERTLNYEHNQEMQSYTDKLNLANQETDKLKLQAEDYQKQKEDAEGQLNDLKGDSGSTVNQYAALAKILDAYRKGDTNTAVLTYVDMDQSKITDDSSVAILNEIKADMDANAPAVLMAAAAQSNSVGDYDSALRYYERYMEFNDKNPEVIYNMGMVYKAKGDTDNANQMFGQVIMNFADSEFAEKAKEERGY
;
A
#
# COMPACT_ATOMS: atom_id res chain seq x y z
N ALA A 1 22.27 -26.52 8.39
CA ALA A 1 22.49 -25.09 8.15
C ALA A 1 23.50 -24.85 7.02
N THR A 2 24.62 -25.59 6.97
CA THR A 2 25.71 -25.37 6.00
C THR A 2 25.32 -25.64 4.55
N ARG A 3 24.57 -26.73 4.27
CA ARG A 3 24.11 -27.07 2.90
C ARG A 3 23.08 -26.08 2.33
N TYR A 4 22.29 -25.45 3.17
CA TYR A 4 21.30 -24.44 2.74
C TYR A 4 22.00 -23.14 2.34
N MET A 5 23.03 -22.75 3.05
CA MET A 5 23.84 -21.56 2.74
C MET A 5 24.65 -21.69 1.44
N GLU A 6 25.15 -22.89 1.12
CA GLU A 6 25.79 -23.17 -0.17
C GLU A 6 24.82 -23.11 -1.34
N TYR A 7 23.59 -23.62 -1.16
CA TYR A 7 22.54 -23.58 -2.18
C TYR A 7 22.10 -22.13 -2.47
N VAL A 8 21.96 -21.30 -1.44
CA VAL A 8 21.61 -19.86 -1.60
C VAL A 8 22.76 -19.09 -2.29
N LYS A 9 24.02 -19.34 -1.92
CA LYS A 9 25.21 -18.72 -2.58
C LYS A 9 25.32 -19.09 -4.06
N SER A 10 24.98 -20.32 -4.45
CA SER A 10 25.04 -20.74 -5.84
C SER A 10 23.95 -20.10 -6.71
N ARG A 11 22.79 -19.82 -6.15
CA ARG A 11 21.69 -19.12 -6.87
C ARG A 11 21.91 -17.63 -7.00
N THR A 12 22.40 -16.96 -5.95
CA THR A 12 22.70 -15.53 -6.01
C THR A 12 23.84 -15.23 -6.98
N GLY A 13 24.87 -16.06 -7.04
CA GLY A 13 25.95 -15.92 -8.02
C GLY A 13 25.49 -16.07 -9.47
N LYS A 14 24.58 -17.01 -9.75
CA LYS A 14 24.01 -17.19 -11.11
C LYS A 14 23.11 -16.01 -11.51
N ALA A 15 22.29 -15.50 -10.60
CA ALA A 15 21.42 -14.34 -10.85
C ALA A 15 22.22 -13.05 -11.10
N GLU A 16 23.39 -12.88 -10.44
CA GLU A 16 24.25 -11.73 -10.65
C GLU A 16 25.00 -11.78 -11.99
N VAL A 17 25.40 -12.97 -12.45
CA VAL A 17 26.02 -13.16 -13.76
C VAL A 17 25.04 -12.93 -14.89
N GLU A 18 23.77 -13.36 -14.77
CA GLU A 18 22.72 -13.07 -15.74
C GLU A 18 22.36 -11.57 -15.76
N LYS A 19 22.29 -10.91 -14.61
CA LYS A 19 22.08 -9.44 -14.55
C LYS A 19 23.21 -8.67 -15.21
N ARG A 20 24.47 -9.12 -15.09
CA ARG A 20 25.61 -8.50 -15.79
C ARG A 20 25.56 -8.73 -17.30
N LYS A 21 25.15 -9.92 -17.76
CA LYS A 21 24.96 -10.20 -19.19
C LYS A 21 23.84 -9.35 -19.80
N MET A 22 22.73 -9.16 -19.09
CA MET A 22 21.65 -8.26 -19.53
C MET A 22 22.08 -6.78 -19.56
N LYS A 23 22.83 -6.30 -18.55
CA LYS A 23 23.34 -4.93 -18.54
C LYS A 23 24.26 -4.64 -19.74
N ASN A 24 25.13 -5.57 -20.11
CA ASN A 24 26.03 -5.39 -21.25
C ASN A 24 25.33 -5.51 -22.60
N ALA A 25 24.18 -6.18 -22.68
CA ALA A 25 23.38 -6.23 -23.90
C ALA A 25 22.59 -4.93 -24.18
N PHE A 26 22.37 -4.10 -23.14
CA PHE A 26 21.63 -2.84 -23.24
C PHE A 26 22.51 -1.59 -23.40
N SER A 27 23.85 -1.71 -23.35
CA SER A 27 24.76 -0.55 -23.35
C SER A 27 25.14 -0.04 -24.76
N HIS A 28 24.56 -0.58 -25.82
CA HIS A 28 24.84 -0.14 -27.20
C HIS A 28 23.56 0.26 -27.98
N ARG A 29 22.72 1.06 -27.36
CA ARG A 29 21.74 1.87 -28.11
C ARG A 29 21.68 3.24 -27.47
N GLU A 30 22.35 4.19 -28.09
CA GLU A 30 22.04 5.61 -27.92
C GLU A 30 20.56 5.80 -28.26
N MET A 31 19.74 6.09 -27.26
CA MET A 31 18.41 6.63 -27.48
C MET A 31 18.54 8.14 -27.51
N GLN A 32 18.22 8.74 -28.66
CA GLN A 32 17.86 10.13 -28.73
C GLN A 32 16.68 10.40 -27.80
N ASP A 33 16.86 11.43 -26.96
CA ASP A 33 15.77 12.06 -26.23
C ASP A 33 14.76 12.59 -27.25
N ASP A 34 13.56 12.02 -27.24
CA ASP A 34 12.30 12.74 -27.40
C ASP A 34 11.15 11.71 -27.23
N ASP A 35 10.17 12.10 -26.43
CA ASP A 35 8.93 11.42 -26.11
C ASP A 35 8.96 10.40 -24.94
N VAL A 36 8.80 10.95 -23.75
CA VAL A 36 8.31 10.20 -22.59
C VAL A 36 6.84 9.81 -22.84
N ILE A 37 6.64 8.69 -23.52
CA ILE A 37 5.33 8.03 -23.53
C ILE A 37 5.19 7.31 -22.19
N LEU A 38 4.40 7.90 -21.28
CA LEU A 38 3.96 7.20 -20.07
C LEU A 38 3.29 5.88 -20.49
N PRO A 39 3.70 4.75 -19.91
CA PRO A 39 3.03 3.51 -20.22
C PRO A 39 1.55 3.64 -19.83
N PRO A 40 0.62 3.15 -20.66
CA PRO A 40 -0.79 3.16 -20.30
C PRO A 40 -0.96 2.44 -18.96
N THR A 41 -1.74 3.05 -18.06
CA THR A 41 -2.13 2.43 -16.80
C THR A 41 -2.74 1.08 -17.10
N TYR A 42 -1.98 0.03 -16.84
CA TYR A 42 -2.43 -1.34 -17.03
C TYR A 42 -3.52 -1.61 -16.00
N LYS A 43 -4.78 -1.55 -16.43
CA LYS A 43 -5.87 -2.15 -15.67
C LYS A 43 -5.55 -3.64 -15.61
N GLU A 44 -5.32 -4.15 -14.41
CA GLU A 44 -5.26 -5.59 -14.16
C GLU A 44 -6.58 -6.21 -14.61
N ASN A 45 -6.61 -6.65 -15.85
CA ASN A 45 -7.66 -7.52 -16.34
C ASN A 45 -7.01 -8.61 -17.18
N THR A 46 -7.00 -9.79 -16.58
CA THR A 46 -6.84 -11.05 -17.23
C THR A 46 -5.45 -11.36 -17.83
N GLY A 47 -4.49 -11.75 -16.99
CA GLY A 47 -3.29 -12.50 -17.39
C GLY A 47 -3.63 -13.78 -18.20
N TRP A 48 -4.84 -14.26 -18.08
CA TRP A 48 -5.43 -15.37 -18.80
C TRP A 48 -5.60 -15.10 -20.32
N GLN A 49 -6.07 -13.91 -20.72
CA GLN A 49 -6.24 -13.58 -22.17
C GLN A 49 -4.91 -13.41 -22.88
N SER A 50 -3.88 -12.88 -22.22
CA SER A 50 -2.54 -12.78 -22.83
C SER A 50 -1.90 -14.16 -23.05
N ILE A 51 -2.13 -15.10 -22.16
CA ILE A 51 -1.64 -16.50 -22.28
C ILE A 51 -2.36 -17.24 -23.42
N ILE A 52 -3.67 -17.03 -23.57
CA ILE A 52 -4.46 -17.62 -24.68
C ILE A 52 -4.01 -17.03 -26.04
N ASN A 53 -3.77 -15.72 -26.12
CA ASN A 53 -3.32 -15.07 -27.34
C ASN A 53 -1.90 -15.52 -27.74
N ILE A 54 -1.01 -15.76 -26.80
CA ILE A 54 0.31 -16.36 -27.05
C ILE A 54 0.16 -17.81 -27.55
N GLY A 55 -0.74 -18.59 -26.99
CA GLY A 55 -1.03 -19.95 -27.43
C GLY A 55 -1.60 -20.01 -28.86
N ILE A 56 -2.55 -19.14 -29.19
CA ILE A 56 -3.16 -19.03 -30.51
C ILE A 56 -2.12 -18.53 -31.54
N GLY A 57 -1.28 -17.57 -31.20
CA GLY A 57 -0.20 -17.07 -32.05
C GLY A 57 0.85 -18.15 -32.37
N LEU A 58 1.19 -19.00 -31.40
CA LEU A 58 2.11 -20.14 -31.59
C LEU A 58 1.53 -21.20 -32.53
N VAL A 59 0.25 -21.52 -32.39
CA VAL A 59 -0.42 -22.51 -33.23
C VAL A 59 -0.58 -22.00 -34.67
N LEU A 60 -0.99 -20.75 -34.85
CA LEU A 60 -1.10 -20.12 -36.19
C LEU A 60 0.27 -19.98 -36.86
N GLY A 61 1.32 -19.66 -36.10
CA GLY A 61 2.68 -19.61 -36.60
C GLY A 61 3.18 -20.98 -37.04
N ALA A 62 2.89 -22.04 -36.29
CA ALA A 62 3.25 -23.41 -36.68
C ALA A 62 2.52 -23.89 -37.96
N VAL A 63 1.24 -23.55 -38.09
CA VAL A 63 0.43 -23.87 -39.29
C VAL A 63 0.95 -23.12 -40.54
N MET A 64 1.29 -21.82 -40.41
CA MET A 64 1.87 -21.03 -41.51
C MET A 64 3.22 -21.58 -41.96
N VAL A 65 4.08 -22.02 -41.05
CA VAL A 65 5.38 -22.59 -41.36
C VAL A 65 5.22 -23.92 -42.14
N VAL A 66 4.26 -24.77 -41.77
CA VAL A 66 3.99 -26.01 -42.46
C VAL A 66 3.43 -25.78 -43.87
N PHE A 67 2.56 -24.78 -44.05
CA PHE A 67 1.95 -24.47 -45.37
C PHE A 67 2.83 -23.67 -46.32
N LEU A 68 3.80 -22.86 -45.84
CA LEU A 68 4.69 -22.08 -46.69
C LEU A 68 5.95 -22.85 -47.14
N ILE A 69 6.32 -23.94 -46.52
CA ILE A 69 7.56 -24.69 -46.79
C ILE A 69 7.31 -25.94 -47.66
N MET A 70 6.05 -26.31 -47.94
CA MET A 70 5.73 -27.40 -48.83
C MET A 70 5.28 -26.97 -50.24
N PRO A 71 6.21 -26.62 -51.12
CA PRO A 71 6.07 -27.00 -52.51
C PRO A 71 7.32 -27.75 -52.97
N ALA A 72 7.08 -29.01 -53.31
CA ALA A 72 7.79 -29.77 -54.32
C ALA A 72 9.27 -29.45 -54.59
N ARG A 73 10.19 -30.23 -54.04
CA ARG A 73 11.33 -30.79 -54.75
C ARG A 73 12.02 -31.91 -53.96
N GLU A 74 11.96 -33.04 -54.59
CA GLU A 74 12.90 -34.17 -54.60
C GLU A 74 13.34 -34.83 -53.29
N ARG A 75 13.17 -36.08 -53.26
CA ARG A 75 13.23 -37.10 -52.20
C ARG A 75 14.49 -37.16 -51.34
N THR A 76 15.55 -36.44 -51.67
CA THR A 76 16.79 -36.39 -50.84
C THR A 76 16.79 -35.25 -49.80
N LEU A 77 16.02 -34.18 -50.02
CA LEU A 77 15.83 -33.12 -48.98
C LEU A 77 14.85 -33.57 -47.87
N ASN A 78 14.01 -34.55 -48.14
CA ASN A 78 12.96 -34.95 -47.20
C ASN A 78 13.50 -35.59 -45.89
N TYR A 79 14.69 -36.17 -45.89
CA TYR A 79 15.18 -36.83 -44.69
C TYR A 79 15.76 -35.84 -43.69
N GLU A 80 16.55 -34.87 -44.13
CA GLU A 80 17.07 -33.81 -43.24
C GLU A 80 15.94 -32.89 -42.75
N HIS A 81 14.98 -32.58 -43.64
CA HIS A 81 13.82 -31.79 -43.33
C HIS A 81 12.87 -32.49 -42.33
N ASN A 82 12.70 -33.81 -42.45
CA ASN A 82 11.91 -34.57 -41.48
C ASN A 82 12.60 -34.64 -40.11
N GLN A 83 13.91 -34.72 -40.04
CA GLN A 83 14.66 -34.68 -38.78
C GLN A 83 14.58 -33.27 -38.14
N GLU A 84 14.71 -32.21 -38.93
CA GLU A 84 14.52 -30.87 -38.43
C GLU A 84 13.08 -30.66 -37.94
N MET A 85 12.07 -31.08 -38.69
CA MET A 85 10.67 -30.98 -38.29
C MET A 85 10.36 -31.81 -37.03
N GLN A 86 10.94 -32.99 -36.87
CA GLN A 86 10.85 -33.77 -35.64
C GLN A 86 11.51 -33.00 -34.48
N SER A 87 12.70 -32.43 -34.69
CA SER A 87 13.39 -31.61 -33.69
C SER A 87 12.57 -30.38 -33.28
N TYR A 88 11.92 -29.70 -34.25
CA TYR A 88 11.04 -28.56 -33.95
C TYR A 88 9.76 -29.00 -33.26
N THR A 89 9.19 -30.14 -33.64
CA THR A 89 8.01 -30.72 -32.98
C THR A 89 8.33 -31.14 -31.54
N ASP A 90 9.49 -31.72 -31.30
CA ASP A 90 9.93 -32.09 -29.95
C ASP A 90 10.19 -30.85 -29.08
N LYS A 91 10.82 -29.81 -29.64
CA LYS A 91 11.00 -28.51 -28.97
C LYS A 91 9.66 -27.83 -28.66
N LEU A 92 8.71 -27.88 -29.59
CA LEU A 92 7.37 -27.35 -29.41
C LEU A 92 6.61 -28.12 -28.33
N ASN A 93 6.70 -29.44 -28.34
CA ASN A 93 6.09 -30.28 -27.31
C ASN A 93 6.72 -30.01 -25.92
N LEU A 94 8.04 -29.85 -25.87
CA LEU A 94 8.74 -29.49 -24.63
C LEU A 94 8.31 -28.11 -24.13
N ALA A 95 8.23 -27.12 -25.02
CA ALA A 95 7.76 -25.76 -24.68
C ALA A 95 6.29 -25.74 -24.22
N ASN A 96 5.44 -26.56 -24.84
CA ASN A 96 4.05 -26.71 -24.42
C ASN A 96 3.96 -27.37 -23.03
N GLN A 97 4.75 -28.42 -22.77
CA GLN A 97 4.81 -29.08 -21.46
C GLN A 97 5.32 -28.09 -20.37
N GLU A 98 6.30 -27.28 -20.71
CA GLU A 98 6.81 -26.26 -19.79
C GLU A 98 5.78 -25.15 -19.54
N THR A 99 5.05 -24.76 -20.58
CA THR A 99 3.94 -23.80 -20.48
C THR A 99 2.80 -24.35 -19.61
N ASP A 100 2.42 -25.60 -19.79
CA ASP A 100 1.37 -26.25 -18.99
C ASP A 100 1.80 -26.42 -17.54
N LYS A 101 3.07 -26.74 -17.30
CA LYS A 101 3.65 -26.79 -15.95
C LYS A 101 3.65 -25.40 -15.28
N LEU A 102 4.00 -24.35 -16.02
CA LEU A 102 3.96 -22.97 -15.53
C LEU A 102 2.53 -22.51 -15.24
N LYS A 103 1.55 -22.93 -16.05
CA LYS A 103 0.13 -22.66 -15.78
C LYS A 103 -0.32 -23.32 -14.49
N LEU A 104 -0.04 -24.60 -14.31
CA LEU A 104 -0.38 -25.31 -13.07
C LEU A 104 0.27 -24.66 -11.84
N GLN A 105 1.52 -24.21 -11.97
CA GLN A 105 2.19 -23.47 -10.89
C GLN A 105 1.53 -22.10 -10.64
N ALA A 106 1.14 -21.38 -11.69
CA ALA A 106 0.44 -20.11 -11.56
C ALA A 106 -0.94 -20.26 -10.89
N GLU A 107 -1.68 -21.31 -11.26
CA GLU A 107 -2.96 -21.66 -10.64
C GLU A 107 -2.79 -22.03 -9.16
N ASP A 108 -1.74 -22.79 -8.83
CA ASP A 108 -1.44 -23.17 -7.45
C ASP A 108 -1.03 -21.93 -6.61
N TYR A 109 -0.21 -21.04 -7.16
CA TYR A 109 0.12 -19.77 -6.52
C TYR A 109 -1.10 -18.86 -6.34
N GLN A 110 -1.97 -18.79 -7.35
CA GLN A 110 -3.20 -18.01 -7.25
C GLN A 110 -4.10 -18.55 -6.14
N LYS A 111 -4.26 -19.87 -6.06
CA LYS A 111 -5.03 -20.52 -5.01
C LYS A 111 -4.41 -20.30 -3.62
N GLN A 112 -3.08 -20.44 -3.50
CA GLN A 112 -2.38 -20.15 -2.24
C GLN A 112 -2.55 -18.68 -1.82
N LYS A 113 -2.55 -17.76 -2.77
CA LYS A 113 -2.82 -16.34 -2.51
C LYS A 113 -4.25 -16.13 -2.02
N GLU A 114 -5.24 -16.73 -2.70
CA GLU A 114 -6.65 -16.63 -2.31
C GLU A 114 -6.90 -17.26 -0.92
N ASP A 115 -6.29 -18.41 -0.64
CA ASP A 115 -6.35 -19.05 0.68
C ASP A 115 -5.69 -18.18 1.76
N ALA A 116 -4.55 -17.54 1.46
CA ALA A 116 -3.88 -16.63 2.38
C ALA A 116 -4.67 -15.35 2.61
N GLU A 117 -5.29 -14.80 1.56
CA GLU A 117 -6.20 -13.65 1.66
C GLU A 117 -7.48 -14.01 2.43
N GLY A 118 -8.01 -15.22 2.25
CA GLY A 118 -9.13 -15.78 3.02
C GLY A 118 -8.75 -15.89 4.51
N GLN A 119 -7.61 -16.51 4.82
CA GLN A 119 -7.11 -16.62 6.19
C GLN A 119 -6.84 -15.24 6.82
N LEU A 120 -6.30 -14.30 6.03
CA LEU A 120 -6.11 -12.93 6.49
C LEU A 120 -7.44 -12.22 6.77
N ASN A 121 -8.48 -12.48 5.97
CA ASN A 121 -9.81 -11.93 6.20
C ASN A 121 -10.52 -12.59 7.39
N ASP A 122 -10.35 -13.89 7.60
CA ASP A 122 -10.87 -14.60 8.79
C ASP A 122 -10.15 -14.12 10.06
N LEU A 123 -8.82 -13.90 10.00
CA LEU A 123 -8.05 -13.26 11.06
C LEU A 123 -8.47 -11.79 11.26
N LYS A 124 -8.91 -11.09 10.23
CA LYS A 124 -9.45 -9.73 10.32
C LYS A 124 -10.88 -9.68 10.90
N GLY A 125 -11.65 -10.75 10.89
CA GLY A 125 -13.02 -10.75 11.42
C GLY A 125 -13.07 -10.51 12.93
N ASP A 126 -12.52 -11.41 13.75
CA ASP A 126 -12.50 -11.30 15.22
C ASP A 126 -11.15 -10.80 15.77
N SER A 127 -10.04 -11.11 15.09
CA SER A 127 -8.68 -10.69 15.45
C SER A 127 -8.19 -9.46 14.68
N GLY A 128 -8.91 -8.99 13.68
CA GLY A 128 -8.49 -7.94 12.77
C GLY A 128 -8.26 -6.59 13.45
N SER A 129 -9.05 -6.31 14.48
CA SER A 129 -8.83 -5.17 15.36
C SER A 129 -7.44 -5.23 16.02
N THR A 130 -7.11 -6.38 16.59
CA THR A 130 -5.84 -6.60 17.31
C THR A 130 -4.64 -6.51 16.36
N VAL A 131 -4.67 -7.19 15.22
CA VAL A 131 -3.58 -7.14 14.21
C VAL A 131 -3.33 -5.71 13.73
N ASN A 132 -4.40 -4.93 13.52
CA ASN A 132 -4.27 -3.53 13.13
C ASN A 132 -3.61 -2.68 14.22
N GLN A 133 -3.85 -2.98 15.51
CA GLN A 133 -3.22 -2.26 16.61
C GLN A 133 -1.72 -2.58 16.72
N TYR A 134 -1.29 -3.82 16.50
CA TYR A 134 0.14 -4.15 16.42
C TYR A 134 0.82 -3.51 15.21
N ALA A 135 0.13 -3.43 14.07
CA ALA A 135 0.63 -2.69 12.92
C ALA A 135 0.73 -1.18 13.19
N ALA A 136 -0.23 -0.61 13.93
CA ALA A 136 -0.16 0.78 14.39
C ALA A 136 1.02 1.00 15.34
N LEU A 137 1.24 0.11 16.30
CA LEU A 137 2.40 0.16 17.19
C LEU A 137 3.72 0.12 16.40
N ALA A 138 3.86 -0.77 15.44
CA ALA A 138 5.04 -0.83 14.59
C ALA A 138 5.27 0.48 13.81
N LYS A 139 4.20 1.10 13.30
CA LYS A 139 4.25 2.39 12.62
C LYS A 139 4.65 3.52 13.57
N ILE A 140 4.11 3.54 14.79
CA ILE A 140 4.49 4.51 15.82
C ILE A 140 5.99 4.42 16.10
N LEU A 141 6.51 3.22 16.33
CA LEU A 141 7.92 2.99 16.64
C LEU A 141 8.85 3.39 15.48
N ASP A 142 8.45 3.10 14.25
CA ASP A 142 9.22 3.50 13.06
C ASP A 142 9.26 5.03 12.92
N ALA A 143 8.11 5.70 13.07
CA ALA A 143 8.01 7.15 13.03
C ALA A 143 8.80 7.81 14.18
N TYR A 144 8.66 7.30 15.41
CA TYR A 144 9.38 7.77 16.59
C TYR A 144 10.90 7.68 16.41
N ARG A 145 11.40 6.56 15.92
CA ARG A 145 12.83 6.37 15.62
C ARG A 145 13.36 7.30 14.54
N LYS A 146 12.52 7.70 13.60
CA LYS A 146 12.84 8.67 12.53
C LYS A 146 12.71 10.12 12.97
N GLY A 147 12.20 10.38 14.16
CA GLY A 147 11.91 11.73 14.65
C GLY A 147 10.67 12.35 14.00
N ASP A 148 9.83 11.54 13.33
CA ASP A 148 8.54 11.99 12.78
C ASP A 148 7.47 11.97 13.87
N THR A 149 7.52 12.99 14.73
CA THR A 149 6.62 13.14 15.88
C THR A 149 5.16 13.23 15.43
N ASN A 150 4.88 13.87 14.30
CA ASN A 150 3.51 14.03 13.81
C ASN A 150 2.88 12.65 13.49
N THR A 151 3.54 11.84 12.67
CA THR A 151 3.04 10.51 12.33
C THR A 151 2.96 9.60 13.55
N ALA A 152 3.96 9.66 14.45
CA ALA A 152 3.96 8.86 15.67
C ALA A 152 2.75 9.19 16.55
N VAL A 153 2.55 10.48 16.87
CA VAL A 153 1.44 10.93 17.73
C VAL A 153 0.09 10.69 17.10
N LEU A 154 -0.13 11.06 15.82
CA LEU A 154 -1.43 10.85 15.17
C LEU A 154 -1.80 9.36 15.09
N THR A 155 -0.82 8.48 14.90
CA THR A 155 -1.07 7.04 14.94
C THR A 155 -1.35 6.54 16.36
N TYR A 156 -0.65 7.08 17.37
CA TYR A 156 -0.81 6.72 18.77
C TYR A 156 -2.18 7.09 19.32
N VAL A 157 -2.68 8.29 19.04
CA VAL A 157 -4.00 8.74 19.56
C VAL A 157 -5.17 8.01 18.91
N ASP A 158 -4.99 7.50 17.69
CA ASP A 158 -6.01 6.70 16.98
C ASP A 158 -5.94 5.20 17.33
N MET A 159 -4.88 4.77 18.05
CA MET A 159 -4.68 3.36 18.41
C MET A 159 -5.50 2.97 19.64
N ASP A 160 -6.21 1.85 19.54
CA ASP A 160 -6.83 1.22 20.73
C ASP A 160 -5.78 0.40 21.52
N GLN A 161 -5.16 1.04 22.50
CA GLN A 161 -4.11 0.45 23.31
C GLN A 161 -4.59 -0.76 24.11
N SER A 162 -5.88 -0.88 24.40
CA SER A 162 -6.46 -2.00 25.14
C SER A 162 -6.35 -3.35 24.42
N LYS A 163 -6.11 -3.32 23.11
CA LYS A 163 -5.92 -4.50 22.27
C LYS A 163 -4.47 -5.00 22.25
N ILE A 164 -3.54 -4.24 22.80
CA ILE A 164 -2.15 -4.67 22.97
C ILE A 164 -2.06 -5.38 24.32
N THR A 165 -1.87 -6.69 24.29
CA THR A 165 -1.99 -7.52 25.50
C THR A 165 -0.73 -8.28 25.87
N ASP A 166 0.27 -8.36 24.99
CA ASP A 166 1.55 -8.98 25.34
C ASP A 166 2.45 -8.03 26.13
N ASP A 167 3.11 -8.57 27.14
CA ASP A 167 3.92 -7.80 28.11
C ASP A 167 5.02 -6.99 27.45
N SER A 168 5.62 -7.48 26.35
CA SER A 168 6.72 -6.81 25.66
C SER A 168 6.23 -5.56 24.94
N SER A 169 5.11 -5.65 24.22
CA SER A 169 4.51 -4.52 23.51
C SER A 169 3.93 -3.49 24.47
N VAL A 170 3.33 -3.94 25.57
CA VAL A 170 2.87 -3.06 26.66
C VAL A 170 4.03 -2.29 27.30
N ALA A 171 5.16 -2.96 27.56
CA ALA A 171 6.37 -2.30 28.07
C ALA A 171 6.89 -1.22 27.12
N ILE A 172 6.95 -1.51 25.82
CA ILE A 172 7.36 -0.55 24.78
C ILE A 172 6.40 0.66 24.73
N LEU A 173 5.09 0.41 24.75
CA LEU A 173 4.10 1.50 24.80
C LEU A 173 4.28 2.39 26.00
N ASN A 174 4.51 1.80 27.18
CA ASN A 174 4.74 2.56 28.41
C ASN A 174 6.03 3.41 28.34
N GLU A 175 7.06 2.93 27.65
CA GLU A 175 8.31 3.67 27.45
C GLU A 175 8.10 4.95 26.65
N ILE A 176 7.33 4.89 25.58
CA ILE A 176 7.10 6.05 24.69
C ILE A 176 5.91 6.92 25.09
N LYS A 177 5.05 6.43 26.00
CA LYS A 177 3.79 7.07 26.38
C LYS A 177 3.97 8.51 26.82
N ALA A 178 4.93 8.79 27.68
CA ALA A 178 5.15 10.13 28.21
C ALA A 178 5.49 11.14 27.11
N ASP A 179 6.30 10.73 26.14
CA ASP A 179 6.65 11.56 24.97
C ASP A 179 5.46 11.76 24.03
N MET A 180 4.66 10.71 23.82
CA MET A 180 3.46 10.80 22.98
C MET A 180 2.43 11.75 23.62
N ASP A 181 2.13 11.57 24.90
CA ASP A 181 1.15 12.38 25.64
C ASP A 181 1.61 13.85 25.72
N ALA A 182 2.89 14.11 25.89
CA ALA A 182 3.44 15.47 25.94
C ALA A 182 3.34 16.21 24.60
N ASN A 183 3.49 15.49 23.48
CA ASN A 183 3.43 16.07 22.13
C ASN A 183 2.02 16.09 21.55
N ALA A 184 1.09 15.24 22.05
CA ALA A 184 -0.26 15.09 21.50
C ALA A 184 -1.02 16.42 21.38
N PRO A 185 -1.06 17.31 22.36
CA PRO A 185 -1.81 18.57 22.24
C PRO A 185 -1.33 19.43 21.08
N ALA A 186 -0.03 19.61 20.92
CA ALA A 186 0.52 20.44 19.85
C ALA A 186 0.27 19.84 18.46
N VAL A 187 0.46 18.53 18.31
CA VAL A 187 0.26 17.82 17.04
C VAL A 187 -1.22 17.82 16.66
N LEU A 188 -2.12 17.54 17.60
CA LEU A 188 -3.56 17.50 17.35
C LEU A 188 -4.11 18.89 16.98
N MET A 189 -3.64 19.94 17.65
CA MET A 189 -4.00 21.31 17.30
C MET A 189 -3.57 21.66 15.88
N ALA A 190 -2.34 21.31 15.50
CA ALA A 190 -1.82 21.57 14.15
C ALA A 190 -2.59 20.76 13.09
N ALA A 191 -2.89 19.49 13.36
CA ALA A 191 -3.65 18.63 12.47
C ALA A 191 -5.10 19.13 12.28
N ALA A 192 -5.74 19.57 13.36
CA ALA A 192 -7.07 20.17 13.30
C ALA A 192 -7.09 21.44 12.46
N ALA A 193 -6.12 22.37 12.69
CA ALA A 193 -6.00 23.60 11.92
C ALA A 193 -5.75 23.32 10.44
N GLN A 194 -4.89 22.35 10.12
CA GLN A 194 -4.61 21.92 8.74
C GLN A 194 -5.86 21.37 8.07
N SER A 195 -6.60 20.46 8.74
CA SER A 195 -7.84 19.89 8.21
C SER A 195 -8.90 20.97 7.97
N ASN A 196 -9.05 21.90 8.91
CA ASN A 196 -9.97 23.04 8.74
C ASN A 196 -9.58 23.91 7.54
N SER A 197 -8.29 24.15 7.33
CA SER A 197 -7.80 24.99 6.23
C SER A 197 -8.10 24.45 4.84
N VAL A 198 -8.22 23.11 4.71
CA VAL A 198 -8.57 22.42 3.46
C VAL A 198 -10.06 22.07 3.35
N GLY A 199 -10.87 22.51 4.34
CA GLY A 199 -12.31 22.25 4.38
C GLY A 199 -12.72 20.86 4.85
N ASP A 200 -11.80 20.05 5.37
CA ASP A 200 -12.09 18.77 6.00
C ASP A 200 -12.51 18.99 7.46
N TYR A 201 -13.73 19.49 7.62
CA TYR A 201 -14.28 19.87 8.92
C TYR A 201 -14.48 18.66 9.84
N ASP A 202 -14.79 17.49 9.31
CA ASP A 202 -15.00 16.29 10.12
C ASP A 202 -13.67 15.82 10.74
N SER A 203 -12.60 15.82 9.98
CA SER A 203 -11.28 15.51 10.52
C SER A 203 -10.80 16.58 11.51
N ALA A 204 -11.07 17.87 11.24
CA ALA A 204 -10.74 18.94 12.15
C ALA A 204 -11.40 18.78 13.52
N LEU A 205 -12.73 18.52 13.53
CA LEU A 205 -13.48 18.27 14.77
C LEU A 205 -12.95 17.05 15.52
N ARG A 206 -12.69 15.95 14.82
CA ARG A 206 -12.14 14.74 15.41
C ARG A 206 -10.79 14.99 16.10
N TYR A 207 -9.90 15.78 15.50
CA TYR A 207 -8.62 16.11 16.13
C TYR A 207 -8.79 17.02 17.35
N TYR A 208 -9.72 17.98 17.33
CA TYR A 208 -10.04 18.79 18.52
C TYR A 208 -10.67 17.93 19.63
N GLU A 209 -11.56 17.01 19.31
CA GLU A 209 -12.13 16.07 20.29
C GLU A 209 -11.03 15.23 20.95
N ARG A 210 -10.09 14.71 20.14
CA ARG A 210 -8.92 13.99 20.68
C ARG A 210 -8.03 14.88 21.55
N TYR A 211 -7.85 16.15 21.17
CA TYR A 211 -7.14 17.10 22.02
C TYR A 211 -7.77 17.23 23.41
N MET A 212 -9.10 17.27 23.48
CA MET A 212 -9.84 17.42 24.73
C MET A 212 -9.63 16.23 25.70
N GLU A 213 -9.21 15.08 25.21
CA GLU A 213 -8.84 13.92 26.03
C GLU A 213 -7.54 14.18 26.85
N PHE A 214 -6.65 15.05 26.33
CA PHE A 214 -5.40 15.44 27.00
C PHE A 214 -5.54 16.72 27.82
N ASN A 215 -6.38 17.66 27.37
CA ASN A 215 -6.61 18.93 28.03
C ASN A 215 -8.04 19.44 27.76
N ASP A 216 -8.95 19.12 28.64
CA ASP A 216 -10.36 19.49 28.57
C ASP A 216 -10.68 20.95 28.94
N LYS A 217 -9.67 21.72 29.39
CA LYS A 217 -9.82 23.09 29.88
C LYS A 217 -9.16 24.12 28.96
N ASN A 218 -9.12 23.87 27.69
CA ASN A 218 -8.54 24.84 26.74
C ASN A 218 -9.64 25.59 25.98
N PRO A 219 -9.88 26.89 26.34
CA PRO A 219 -10.91 27.70 25.68
C PRO A 219 -10.65 27.95 24.19
N GLU A 220 -9.39 27.97 23.76
CA GLU A 220 -9.02 28.10 22.36
C GLU A 220 -9.55 26.91 21.51
N VAL A 221 -9.38 25.71 22.01
CA VAL A 221 -9.85 24.52 21.30
C VAL A 221 -11.36 24.51 21.15
N ILE A 222 -12.08 24.81 22.24
CA ILE A 222 -13.55 24.83 22.21
C ILE A 222 -14.03 25.96 21.27
N TYR A 223 -13.39 27.12 21.29
CA TYR A 223 -13.68 28.21 20.35
C TYR A 223 -13.44 27.78 18.91
N ASN A 224 -12.31 27.15 18.63
CA ASN A 224 -11.95 26.67 17.28
C ASN A 224 -12.94 25.59 16.80
N MET A 225 -13.41 24.68 17.65
CA MET A 225 -14.49 23.75 17.32
C MET A 225 -15.77 24.50 16.90
N GLY A 226 -16.14 25.57 17.64
CA GLY A 226 -17.24 26.46 17.27
C GLY A 226 -17.05 27.08 15.89
N MET A 227 -15.86 27.56 15.59
CA MET A 227 -15.52 28.10 14.26
C MET A 227 -15.61 27.05 13.15
N VAL A 228 -15.20 25.81 13.41
CA VAL A 228 -15.33 24.71 12.44
C VAL A 228 -16.78 24.37 12.21
N TYR A 229 -17.62 24.25 13.25
CA TYR A 229 -19.05 24.05 13.12
C TYR A 229 -19.72 25.17 12.32
N LYS A 230 -19.32 26.43 12.59
CA LYS A 230 -19.80 27.60 11.84
C LYS A 230 -19.44 27.50 10.36
N ALA A 231 -18.19 27.14 10.04
CA ALA A 231 -17.72 26.95 8.67
C ALA A 231 -18.43 25.81 7.96
N LYS A 232 -18.82 24.74 8.70
CA LYS A 232 -19.61 23.63 8.23
C LYS A 232 -21.09 23.98 7.99
N GLY A 233 -21.54 25.15 8.49
CA GLY A 233 -22.93 25.59 8.44
C GLY A 233 -23.80 25.07 9.60
N ASP A 234 -23.20 24.42 10.58
CA ASP A 234 -23.87 23.88 11.78
C ASP A 234 -23.90 24.94 12.88
N THR A 235 -24.85 25.87 12.74
CA THR A 235 -24.98 27.02 13.63
C THR A 235 -25.35 26.62 15.06
N ASP A 236 -26.09 25.53 15.24
CA ASP A 236 -26.52 25.08 16.57
C ASP A 236 -25.33 24.58 17.39
N ASN A 237 -24.52 23.69 16.83
CA ASN A 237 -23.30 23.23 17.49
C ASN A 237 -22.27 24.35 17.64
N ALA A 238 -22.13 25.25 16.67
CA ALA A 238 -21.27 26.42 16.80
C ALA A 238 -21.66 27.27 18.01
N ASN A 239 -22.94 27.62 18.14
CA ASN A 239 -23.47 28.39 19.27
C ASN A 239 -23.31 27.67 20.61
N GLN A 240 -23.40 26.34 20.63
CA GLN A 240 -23.15 25.54 21.82
C GLN A 240 -21.69 25.64 22.26
N MET A 241 -20.73 25.49 21.33
CA MET A 241 -19.30 25.62 21.63
C MET A 241 -18.97 27.02 22.12
N PHE A 242 -19.40 28.08 21.43
CA PHE A 242 -19.21 29.46 21.88
C PHE A 242 -19.83 29.72 23.26
N GLY A 243 -21.04 29.15 23.52
CA GLY A 243 -21.66 29.22 24.83
C GLY A 243 -20.84 28.60 25.93
N GLN A 244 -20.23 27.44 25.68
CA GLN A 244 -19.34 26.77 26.62
C GLN A 244 -18.12 27.64 26.96
N VAL A 245 -17.50 28.29 25.97
CA VAL A 245 -16.37 29.19 26.20
C VAL A 245 -16.79 30.36 27.08
N ILE A 246 -17.90 31.04 26.76
CA ILE A 246 -18.40 32.19 27.49
C ILE A 246 -18.73 31.80 28.93
N MET A 247 -19.34 30.65 29.17
CA MET A 247 -19.77 30.23 30.50
C MET A 247 -18.64 29.73 31.38
N ASN A 248 -17.74 28.94 30.80
CA ASN A 248 -16.73 28.20 31.57
C ASN A 248 -15.38 28.93 31.64
N PHE A 249 -15.14 29.89 30.73
CA PHE A 249 -13.86 30.59 30.57
C PHE A 249 -14.07 32.11 30.39
N ALA A 250 -14.93 32.70 31.19
CA ALA A 250 -15.39 34.08 31.03
C ALA A 250 -14.25 35.12 30.98
N ASP A 251 -13.14 34.85 31.65
CA ASP A 251 -11.96 35.71 31.70
C ASP A 251 -10.95 35.45 30.55
N SER A 252 -11.24 34.53 29.65
CA SER A 252 -10.37 34.25 28.50
C SER A 252 -10.63 35.21 27.34
N GLU A 253 -9.60 35.51 26.55
CA GLU A 253 -9.78 36.26 25.30
C GLU A 253 -10.74 35.59 24.32
N PHE A 254 -10.85 34.24 24.39
CA PHE A 254 -11.74 33.47 23.56
C PHE A 254 -13.22 33.65 23.96
N ALA A 255 -13.51 34.01 25.22
CA ALA A 255 -14.86 34.34 25.62
C ALA A 255 -15.36 35.63 24.95
N GLU A 256 -14.52 36.65 24.81
CA GLU A 256 -14.89 37.87 24.08
C GLU A 256 -15.09 37.60 22.60
N LYS A 257 -14.16 36.85 21.97
CA LYS A 257 -14.32 36.40 20.58
C LYS A 257 -15.60 35.58 20.38
N ALA A 258 -15.93 34.69 21.31
CA ALA A 258 -17.15 33.88 21.24
C ALA A 258 -18.44 34.72 21.38
N LYS A 259 -18.43 35.78 22.17
CA LYS A 259 -19.55 36.73 22.25
C LYS A 259 -19.76 37.45 20.91
N GLU A 260 -18.69 37.95 20.30
CA GLU A 260 -18.74 38.57 18.97
C GLU A 260 -19.34 37.62 17.91
N GLU A 261 -18.91 36.33 17.92
CA GLU A 261 -19.40 35.35 17.00
C GLU A 261 -20.91 35.02 17.16
N ARG A 262 -21.42 35.19 18.38
CA ARG A 262 -22.86 35.02 18.69
C ARG A 262 -23.67 36.31 18.53
N GLY A 263 -23.03 37.46 18.26
CA GLY A 263 -23.69 38.72 18.05
C GLY A 263 -24.11 39.43 19.35
N TYR A 264 -23.35 39.24 20.42
CA TYR A 264 -23.53 39.96 21.67
C TYR A 264 -22.70 41.24 21.70
#